data_e4c6bf9bf840c23c209cd6112c6b04cc
#
_entry.id   e4c6bf9bf840c23c209cd6112c6b04cc
#
_cell.length_a   1.000
_cell.length_b   1.000
_cell.length_c   1.000
_cell.angle_alpha   90.00
_cell.angle_beta   90.00
_cell.angle_gamma   90.00
#
_symmetry.space_group_name_H-M   'P 1'
#
loop_
_entity.id
_entity.type
_entity.pdbx_description
1 polymer ?
#
loop_
_entity_poly.entity_id
_entity_poly.type
_entity_poly.pdbx_seq_one_letter_code
_entity_poly.pdbx_strand_id
1 'polypeptide(L)'
;MFLQAVDECNTIDRSAAHRLLNIPNMHSTGHIHGVLPAHVGMRVRIAVKVNSTLGLVQEQRATIVDFVFKEEDRARYNRCGPGTIFRPKYLPAGIWLQVDDFCDSPLHEELLPFLDDDAKGRAKGLHLYSPIETEFTWRSSETHTIKRTGFALTHEKFLTSTASQGQTIRTGVTIDCARQLPAGKIGMKEDQWWLHLYVMFSRATSMTDMLLLRPPPRTLLEAGPPRSVRAALARFEERIAASTDAASSLAGRFGIVVPA
;
A
#
# COMPACT_ATOMS: atom_id res chain seq x y z
N MET A 1 -17.78 3.50 6.17
CA MET A 1 -18.30 2.11 6.32
C MET A 1 -17.19 1.13 6.60
N PHE A 2 -17.55 -0.10 6.93
CA PHE A 2 -16.59 -1.20 7.09
C PHE A 2 -17.00 -2.35 6.18
N LEU A 3 -16.17 -2.65 5.19
CA LEU A 3 -16.34 -3.78 4.27
C LEU A 3 -15.64 -4.99 4.87
N GLN A 4 -16.41 -6.02 5.18
CA GLN A 4 -15.87 -7.27 5.71
C GLN A 4 -15.59 -8.24 4.57
N ALA A 5 -14.37 -8.79 4.52
CA ALA A 5 -14.02 -9.87 3.61
C ALA A 5 -14.82 -11.14 3.92
N VAL A 6 -15.00 -11.96 2.91
CA VAL A 6 -15.65 -13.27 3.03
C VAL A 6 -14.56 -14.33 3.11
N ASP A 7 -14.49 -15.04 4.23
CA ASP A 7 -13.57 -16.15 4.46
C ASP A 7 -14.33 -17.48 4.37
N GLU A 8 -13.90 -18.35 3.46
CA GLU A 8 -14.42 -19.71 3.31
C GLU A 8 -13.44 -20.70 3.94
N CYS A 9 -13.94 -21.46 4.91
CA CYS A 9 -13.25 -22.60 5.51
C CYS A 9 -14.24 -23.55 6.18
N ASN A 10 -14.06 -24.83 5.96
CA ASN A 10 -15.03 -25.85 6.36
C ASN A 10 -15.08 -26.17 7.87
N THR A 11 -14.16 -25.65 8.69
CA THR A 11 -13.94 -26.12 10.06
C THR A 11 -13.67 -25.03 11.10
N ILE A 12 -14.00 -23.76 10.81
CA ILE A 12 -13.64 -22.64 11.69
C ILE A 12 -14.80 -22.27 12.59
N ASP A 13 -14.52 -22.20 13.90
CA ASP A 13 -15.47 -21.68 14.89
C ASP A 13 -15.60 -20.14 14.81
N ARG A 14 -16.61 -19.61 15.51
CA ARG A 14 -16.90 -18.16 15.49
C ARG A 14 -15.75 -17.30 16.07
N SER A 15 -15.02 -17.83 17.05
CA SER A 15 -13.88 -17.15 17.67
C SER A 15 -12.68 -17.09 16.70
N ALA A 16 -12.44 -18.18 16.01
CA ALA A 16 -11.41 -18.26 14.96
C ALA A 16 -11.73 -17.33 13.77
N ALA A 17 -13.00 -17.28 13.33
CA ALA A 17 -13.43 -16.34 12.30
C ALA A 17 -13.15 -14.88 12.68
N HIS A 18 -13.41 -14.48 13.94
CA HIS A 18 -13.08 -13.13 14.41
C HIS A 18 -11.56 -12.87 14.39
N ARG A 19 -10.73 -13.84 14.77
CA ARG A 19 -9.25 -13.72 14.72
C ARG A 19 -8.74 -13.61 13.29
N LEU A 20 -9.34 -14.33 12.35
CA LEU A 20 -9.01 -14.25 10.93
C LEU A 20 -9.22 -12.85 10.37
N LEU A 21 -10.34 -12.20 10.68
CA LEU A 21 -10.63 -10.84 10.22
C LEU A 21 -9.63 -9.81 10.76
N ASN A 22 -8.98 -10.10 11.89
CA ASN A 22 -8.03 -9.21 12.54
C ASN A 22 -6.56 -9.56 12.31
N ILE A 23 -6.22 -10.38 11.29
CA ILE A 23 -4.83 -10.65 10.93
C ILE A 23 -4.16 -9.34 10.47
N PRO A 24 -3.12 -8.88 11.20
CA PRO A 24 -2.51 -7.57 10.91
C PRO A 24 -1.56 -7.60 9.70
N ASN A 25 -1.03 -8.76 9.36
CA ASN A 25 -0.08 -8.89 8.26
C ASN A 25 -0.79 -9.16 6.94
N MET A 26 -0.92 -8.14 6.12
CA MET A 26 -1.57 -8.23 4.82
C MET A 26 -0.86 -9.16 3.83
N HIS A 27 0.46 -9.30 3.90
CA HIS A 27 1.17 -10.24 3.03
C HIS A 27 0.73 -11.68 3.24
N SER A 28 0.36 -12.06 4.48
CA SER A 28 -0.14 -13.39 4.78
C SER A 28 -1.57 -13.65 4.32
N THR A 29 -2.31 -12.62 3.92
CA THR A 29 -3.71 -12.69 3.48
C THR A 29 -3.89 -12.21 2.05
N GLY A 30 -2.85 -12.30 1.21
CA GLY A 30 -2.89 -11.86 -0.19
C GLY A 30 -3.23 -10.38 -0.38
N HIS A 31 -2.85 -9.54 0.57
CA HIS A 31 -3.13 -8.11 0.62
C HIS A 31 -4.62 -7.74 0.78
N ILE A 32 -5.47 -8.68 1.15
CA ILE A 32 -6.88 -8.43 1.45
C ILE A 32 -7.08 -8.24 2.95
N HIS A 33 -7.53 -7.05 3.35
CA HIS A 33 -7.94 -6.79 4.73
C HIS A 33 -9.15 -7.64 5.11
N GLY A 34 -9.16 -8.20 6.31
CA GLY A 34 -10.36 -8.85 6.83
C GLY A 34 -11.52 -7.85 7.02
N VAL A 35 -11.19 -6.62 7.42
CA VAL A 35 -12.13 -5.50 7.49
C VAL A 35 -11.47 -4.27 6.88
N LEU A 36 -12.02 -3.79 5.78
CA LEU A 36 -11.56 -2.58 5.09
C LEU A 36 -12.45 -1.39 5.46
N PRO A 37 -11.94 -0.39 6.21
CA PRO A 37 -12.62 0.88 6.34
C PRO A 37 -12.62 1.61 5.00
N ALA A 38 -13.79 2.04 4.53
CA ALA A 38 -13.93 2.70 3.24
C ALA A 38 -15.05 3.74 3.25
N HIS A 39 -14.93 4.79 2.44
CA HIS A 39 -15.98 5.76 2.17
C HIS A 39 -15.80 6.40 0.80
N VAL A 40 -16.86 6.94 0.25
CA VAL A 40 -16.80 7.75 -0.99
C VAL A 40 -15.88 8.94 -0.77
N GLY A 41 -15.01 9.24 -1.73
CA GLY A 41 -13.97 10.26 -1.63
C GLY A 41 -12.68 9.80 -0.93
N MET A 42 -12.62 8.57 -0.41
CA MET A 42 -11.41 8.04 0.21
C MET A 42 -10.33 7.81 -0.84
N ARG A 43 -9.15 8.33 -0.56
CA ARG A 43 -7.94 8.07 -1.35
C ARG A 43 -7.35 6.71 -0.98
N VAL A 44 -7.13 5.87 -1.97
CA VAL A 44 -6.63 4.50 -1.81
C VAL A 44 -5.46 4.21 -2.73
N ARG A 45 -4.76 3.11 -2.42
CA ARG A 45 -3.79 2.45 -3.31
C ARG A 45 -4.26 1.04 -3.58
N ILE A 46 -4.07 0.59 -4.81
CA ILE A 46 -4.28 -0.80 -5.21
C ILE A 46 -3.13 -1.63 -4.67
N ALA A 47 -3.41 -2.61 -3.83
CA ALA A 47 -2.38 -3.38 -3.14
C ALA A 47 -1.82 -4.55 -3.97
N VAL A 48 -2.54 -4.97 -5.02
CA VAL A 48 -2.11 -6.04 -5.94
C VAL A 48 -2.39 -5.64 -7.38
N LYS A 49 -1.58 -6.16 -8.31
CA LYS A 49 -1.82 -5.98 -9.75
C LYS A 49 -3.04 -6.79 -10.17
N VAL A 50 -4.06 -6.11 -10.69
CA VAL A 50 -5.28 -6.73 -11.22
C VAL A 50 -5.27 -6.74 -12.75
N ASN A 51 -5.04 -5.59 -13.37
CA ASN A 51 -5.03 -5.46 -14.82
C ASN A 51 -4.10 -4.31 -15.23
N SER A 52 -2.99 -4.65 -15.90
CA SER A 52 -2.02 -3.64 -16.34
C SER A 52 -2.49 -2.80 -17.51
N THR A 53 -3.34 -3.36 -18.37
CA THR A 53 -3.89 -2.62 -19.53
C THR A 53 -4.85 -1.52 -19.08
N LEU A 54 -5.58 -1.76 -17.99
CA LEU A 54 -6.49 -0.78 -17.40
C LEU A 54 -5.83 0.11 -16.32
N GLY A 55 -4.50 0.07 -16.14
CA GLY A 55 -3.82 0.84 -15.12
C GLY A 55 -4.06 0.35 -13.69
N LEU A 56 -4.74 -0.78 -13.49
CA LEU A 56 -4.98 -1.36 -12.17
C LEU A 56 -3.77 -2.17 -11.71
N VAL A 57 -2.68 -1.45 -11.46
CA VAL A 57 -1.40 -2.02 -11.03
C VAL A 57 -1.14 -1.75 -9.56
N GLN A 58 -0.22 -2.52 -8.97
CA GLN A 58 0.17 -2.34 -7.57
C GLN A 58 0.71 -0.92 -7.33
N GLU A 59 0.40 -0.33 -6.19
CA GLU A 59 0.73 1.03 -5.74
C GLU A 59 0.03 2.15 -6.55
N GLN A 60 -0.77 1.84 -7.55
CA GLN A 60 -1.56 2.84 -8.26
C GLN A 60 -2.53 3.52 -7.31
N ARG A 61 -2.58 4.84 -7.38
CA ARG A 61 -3.47 5.68 -6.57
C ARG A 61 -4.82 5.84 -7.23
N ALA A 62 -5.85 5.86 -6.41
CA ALA A 62 -7.21 6.06 -6.87
C ALA A 62 -8.08 6.71 -5.78
N THR A 63 -9.23 7.23 -6.19
CA THR A 63 -10.28 7.72 -5.28
C THR A 63 -11.49 6.82 -5.38
N ILE A 64 -12.07 6.42 -4.26
CA ILE A 64 -13.34 5.69 -4.24
C ILE A 64 -14.47 6.65 -4.64
N VAL A 65 -15.19 6.33 -5.72
CA VAL A 65 -16.29 7.15 -6.23
C VAL A 65 -17.63 6.63 -5.75
N ASP A 66 -17.86 5.31 -5.82
CA ASP A 66 -19.09 4.68 -5.35
C ASP A 66 -18.88 3.18 -5.10
N PHE A 67 -19.90 2.53 -4.54
CA PHE A 67 -19.93 1.11 -4.24
C PHE A 67 -21.10 0.44 -4.96
N VAL A 68 -20.85 -0.70 -5.59
CA VAL A 68 -21.90 -1.51 -6.23
C VAL A 68 -22.48 -2.49 -5.21
N PHE A 69 -23.47 -2.01 -4.45
CA PHE A 69 -24.16 -2.84 -3.47
C PHE A 69 -25.26 -3.67 -4.10
N LYS A 70 -25.62 -4.78 -3.44
CA LYS A 70 -26.92 -5.41 -3.65
C LYS A 70 -28.03 -4.42 -3.26
N GLU A 71 -29.22 -4.55 -3.87
CA GLU A 71 -30.33 -3.61 -3.71
C GLU A 71 -30.71 -3.38 -2.22
N GLU A 72 -30.76 -4.45 -1.44
CA GLU A 72 -31.05 -4.41 -0.01
C GLU A 72 -30.04 -3.50 0.75
N ASP A 73 -28.75 -3.67 0.48
CA ASP A 73 -27.70 -2.87 1.13
C ASP A 73 -27.66 -1.45 0.58
N ARG A 74 -27.94 -1.24 -0.72
CA ARG A 74 -28.05 0.11 -1.31
C ARG A 74 -29.18 0.91 -0.64
N ALA A 75 -30.35 0.30 -0.46
CA ALA A 75 -31.48 0.95 0.22
C ALA A 75 -31.17 1.30 1.68
N ARG A 76 -30.41 0.46 2.38
CA ARG A 76 -29.93 0.73 3.74
C ARG A 76 -28.89 1.85 3.78
N TYR A 77 -27.94 1.82 2.86
CA TYR A 77 -26.87 2.81 2.74
C TYR A 77 -27.44 4.21 2.48
N ASN A 78 -28.40 4.34 1.57
CA ASN A 78 -29.04 5.62 1.23
C ASN A 78 -29.82 6.24 2.40
N ARG A 79 -30.19 5.44 3.41
CA ARG A 79 -30.86 5.92 4.64
C ARG A 79 -29.88 6.32 5.75
N CYS A 80 -28.58 6.03 5.58
CA CYS A 80 -27.58 6.40 6.57
C CYS A 80 -27.29 7.91 6.49
N GLY A 81 -27.40 8.58 7.64
CA GLY A 81 -26.98 9.98 7.76
C GLY A 81 -25.46 10.14 7.88
N PRO A 82 -24.96 11.38 7.75
CA PRO A 82 -23.55 11.68 7.98
C PRO A 82 -23.06 11.18 9.35
N GLY A 83 -21.84 10.65 9.38
CA GLY A 83 -21.22 10.11 10.61
C GLY A 83 -21.71 8.72 11.02
N THR A 84 -22.68 8.13 10.32
CA THR A 84 -23.16 6.79 10.62
C THR A 84 -22.17 5.72 10.17
N ILE A 85 -21.87 4.76 11.05
CA ILE A 85 -21.09 3.58 10.69
C ILE A 85 -22.01 2.59 9.99
N PHE A 86 -21.78 2.41 8.67
CA PHE A 86 -22.49 1.43 7.87
C PHE A 86 -21.70 0.14 7.73
N ARG A 87 -22.36 -1.00 7.92
CA ARG A 87 -21.85 -2.34 7.63
C ARG A 87 -22.80 -3.01 6.65
N PRO A 88 -22.40 -3.24 5.40
CA PRO A 88 -23.20 -3.99 4.45
C PRO A 88 -23.34 -5.44 4.91
N LYS A 89 -24.45 -6.05 4.58
CA LYS A 89 -24.73 -7.47 4.84
C LYS A 89 -23.94 -8.38 3.90
N TYR A 90 -23.72 -7.89 2.67
CA TYR A 90 -22.98 -8.59 1.65
C TYR A 90 -21.76 -7.77 1.22
N LEU A 91 -20.70 -8.46 0.81
CA LEU A 91 -19.59 -7.79 0.12
C LEU A 91 -20.13 -7.11 -1.14
N PRO A 92 -19.79 -5.83 -1.42
CA PRO A 92 -20.18 -5.18 -2.65
C PRO A 92 -19.70 -5.96 -3.87
N ALA A 93 -20.47 -5.93 -4.96
CA ALA A 93 -20.08 -6.54 -6.22
C ALA A 93 -18.86 -5.84 -6.85
N GLY A 94 -18.63 -4.56 -6.49
CA GLY A 94 -17.47 -3.80 -6.91
C GLY A 94 -17.41 -2.43 -6.25
N ILE A 95 -16.28 -1.79 -6.46
CA ILE A 95 -16.02 -0.40 -6.03
C ILE A 95 -15.65 0.39 -7.28
N TRP A 96 -16.33 1.49 -7.54
CA TRP A 96 -15.93 2.44 -8.57
C TRP A 96 -14.74 3.24 -8.09
N LEU A 97 -13.63 3.13 -8.81
CA LEU A 97 -12.37 3.84 -8.54
C LEU A 97 -12.09 4.84 -9.66
N GLN A 98 -11.82 6.09 -9.28
CA GLN A 98 -11.19 7.07 -10.16
C GLN A 98 -9.68 6.91 -10.01
N VAL A 99 -9.03 6.33 -11.01
CA VAL A 99 -7.58 6.09 -11.00
C VAL A 99 -6.84 7.37 -11.42
N ASP A 100 -5.76 7.71 -10.69
CA ASP A 100 -4.94 8.88 -10.98
C ASP A 100 -4.06 8.64 -12.21
N ASP A 101 -3.76 9.74 -12.92
CA ASP A 101 -2.82 9.78 -14.05
C ASP A 101 -3.17 8.82 -15.22
N PHE A 102 -4.38 8.28 -15.22
CA PHE A 102 -4.84 7.39 -16.28
C PHE A 102 -5.81 8.13 -17.20
N CYS A 103 -5.27 8.64 -18.31
CA CYS A 103 -6.03 9.47 -19.24
C CYS A 103 -6.90 8.68 -20.23
N ASP A 104 -6.60 7.40 -20.46
CA ASP A 104 -7.12 6.62 -21.58
C ASP A 104 -7.99 5.43 -21.16
N SER A 105 -8.62 5.49 -19.99
CA SER A 105 -9.57 4.45 -19.66
C SER A 105 -10.78 4.53 -20.59
N PRO A 106 -11.02 3.54 -21.43
CA PRO A 106 -12.31 3.38 -22.02
C PRO A 106 -13.28 3.03 -20.91
N LEU A 107 -14.01 3.97 -20.40
CA LEU A 107 -15.35 3.62 -19.94
C LEU A 107 -15.93 2.82 -21.06
N HIS A 108 -16.43 1.63 -20.76
CA HIS A 108 -17.03 0.74 -21.74
C HIS A 108 -17.50 1.54 -22.95
N GLU A 109 -16.85 1.37 -24.10
CA GLU A 109 -17.14 2.15 -25.32
C GLU A 109 -18.61 2.20 -25.61
N GLU A 110 -19.35 1.18 -25.18
CA GLU A 110 -20.80 1.05 -25.23
C GLU A 110 -21.56 2.11 -24.42
N LEU A 111 -20.97 2.69 -23.37
CA LEU A 111 -21.61 3.74 -22.56
C LEU A 111 -21.28 5.15 -23.04
N LEU A 112 -20.20 5.34 -23.79
CA LEU A 112 -19.78 6.65 -24.29
C LEU A 112 -20.86 7.40 -25.11
N PRO A 113 -21.68 6.72 -25.95
CA PRO A 113 -22.73 7.39 -26.71
C PRO A 113 -23.84 7.99 -25.84
N PHE A 114 -24.02 7.50 -24.62
CA PHE A 114 -25.09 7.92 -23.69
C PHE A 114 -24.63 8.99 -22.69
N LEU A 115 -23.35 9.38 -22.73
CA LEU A 115 -22.78 10.37 -21.83
C LEU A 115 -22.60 11.71 -22.56
N ASP A 116 -22.97 12.81 -21.93
CA ASP A 116 -22.58 14.14 -22.37
C ASP A 116 -21.06 14.35 -22.24
N ASP A 117 -20.52 15.42 -22.82
CA ASP A 117 -19.09 15.67 -22.84
C ASP A 117 -18.50 15.93 -21.44
N ASP A 118 -19.29 16.52 -20.54
CA ASP A 118 -18.94 16.70 -19.14
C ASP A 118 -18.88 15.35 -18.39
N ALA A 119 -19.85 14.47 -18.65
CA ALA A 119 -19.87 13.12 -18.09
C ALA A 119 -18.72 12.27 -18.64
N LYS A 120 -18.39 12.35 -19.94
CA LYS A 120 -17.21 11.71 -20.53
C LYS A 120 -15.92 12.20 -19.89
N GLY A 121 -15.80 13.50 -19.61
CA GLY A 121 -14.65 14.08 -18.91
C GLY A 121 -14.48 13.54 -17.48
N ARG A 122 -15.59 13.44 -16.73
CA ARG A 122 -15.61 12.88 -15.37
C ARG A 122 -15.39 11.38 -15.35
N ALA A 123 -15.69 10.72 -16.44
CA ALA A 123 -15.60 9.27 -16.58
C ALA A 123 -14.19 8.77 -16.93
N LYS A 124 -13.27 9.65 -17.32
CA LYS A 124 -11.87 9.31 -17.57
C LYS A 124 -11.22 8.74 -16.30
N GLY A 125 -10.57 7.59 -16.44
CA GLY A 125 -9.92 6.91 -15.31
C GLY A 125 -10.88 6.23 -14.32
N LEU A 126 -12.19 6.18 -14.61
CA LEU A 126 -13.17 5.49 -13.76
C LEU A 126 -13.20 3.99 -14.09
N HIS A 127 -12.89 3.16 -13.10
CA HIS A 127 -12.83 1.70 -13.23
C HIS A 127 -13.69 1.00 -12.18
N LEU A 128 -14.34 -0.08 -12.58
CA LEU A 128 -14.99 -0.99 -11.65
C LEU A 128 -13.95 -1.99 -11.11
N TYR A 129 -13.59 -1.83 -9.84
CA TYR A 129 -12.71 -2.74 -9.13
C TYR A 129 -13.54 -3.83 -8.45
N SER A 130 -13.49 -5.04 -9.00
CA SER A 130 -14.19 -6.20 -8.45
C SER A 130 -13.42 -6.81 -7.27
N PRO A 131 -14.11 -7.49 -6.34
CA PRO A 131 -13.43 -8.26 -5.29
C PRO A 131 -12.52 -9.32 -5.93
N ILE A 132 -11.37 -9.53 -5.32
CA ILE A 132 -10.44 -10.59 -5.71
C ILE A 132 -10.47 -11.70 -4.67
N GLU A 133 -10.03 -12.88 -5.08
CA GLU A 133 -9.94 -14.05 -4.24
C GLU A 133 -8.48 -14.45 -4.05
N THR A 134 -8.13 -14.86 -2.84
CA THR A 134 -6.80 -15.36 -2.49
C THR A 134 -6.90 -16.53 -1.52
N GLU A 135 -5.93 -17.41 -1.57
CA GLU A 135 -5.77 -18.50 -0.61
C GLU A 135 -4.55 -18.25 0.27
N PHE A 136 -4.69 -18.54 1.56
CA PHE A 136 -3.59 -18.50 2.49
C PHE A 136 -3.73 -19.54 3.60
N THR A 137 -2.59 -19.90 4.18
CA THR A 137 -2.54 -20.83 5.30
C THR A 137 -2.62 -20.08 6.62
N TRP A 138 -3.62 -20.41 7.43
CA TRP A 138 -3.77 -19.90 8.78
C TRP A 138 -3.53 -21.01 9.80
N ARG A 139 -2.67 -20.74 10.78
CA ARG A 139 -2.32 -21.66 11.86
C ARG A 139 -2.92 -21.18 13.16
N SER A 140 -3.77 -22.03 13.75
CA SER A 140 -4.24 -21.91 15.13
C SER A 140 -3.76 -23.11 15.93
N SER A 141 -4.66 -23.89 16.53
CA SER A 141 -4.36 -25.25 17.02
C SER A 141 -4.08 -26.22 15.88
N GLU A 142 -4.72 -26.00 14.75
CA GLU A 142 -4.59 -26.76 13.51
C GLU A 142 -4.21 -25.83 12.35
N THR A 143 -3.80 -26.41 11.25
CA THR A 143 -3.47 -25.69 10.02
C THR A 143 -4.68 -25.71 9.08
N HIS A 144 -5.17 -24.53 8.74
CA HIS A 144 -6.31 -24.38 7.84
C HIS A 144 -5.90 -23.63 6.56
N THR A 145 -6.43 -24.04 5.43
CA THR A 145 -6.38 -23.27 4.19
C THR A 145 -7.63 -22.40 4.15
N ILE A 146 -7.43 -21.09 4.06
CA ILE A 146 -8.49 -20.09 4.04
C ILE A 146 -8.55 -19.49 2.65
N LYS A 147 -9.74 -19.45 2.08
CA LYS A 147 -10.05 -18.78 0.84
C LYS A 147 -10.75 -17.46 1.17
N ARG A 148 -10.09 -16.34 0.92
CA ARG A 148 -10.59 -15.00 1.24
C ARG A 148 -10.97 -14.25 0.00
N THR A 149 -12.20 -13.73 -0.03
CA THR A 149 -12.69 -12.82 -1.06
C THR A 149 -12.87 -11.42 -0.49
N GLY A 150 -12.32 -10.40 -1.15
CA GLY A 150 -12.40 -9.02 -0.70
C GLY A 150 -11.68 -8.04 -1.61
N PHE A 151 -11.46 -6.84 -1.13
CA PHE A 151 -10.80 -5.79 -1.88
C PHE A 151 -9.37 -5.59 -1.39
N ALA A 152 -8.39 -5.74 -2.29
CA ALA A 152 -6.98 -5.46 -2.01
C ALA A 152 -6.68 -3.97 -2.19
N LEU A 153 -7.23 -3.16 -1.31
CA LEU A 153 -7.06 -1.72 -1.25
C LEU A 153 -6.47 -1.31 0.10
N THR A 154 -5.61 -0.30 0.09
CA THR A 154 -5.09 0.35 1.29
C THR A 154 -5.35 1.83 1.24
N HIS A 155 -5.46 2.48 2.39
CA HIS A 155 -5.54 3.95 2.44
C HIS A 155 -4.27 4.57 1.86
N GLU A 156 -4.37 5.58 1.00
CA GLU A 156 -3.21 6.20 0.32
C GLU A 156 -2.10 6.66 1.28
N LYS A 157 -2.48 7.15 2.46
CA LYS A 157 -1.54 7.65 3.47
C LYS A 157 -0.83 6.55 4.27
N PHE A 158 -1.26 5.29 4.15
CA PHE A 158 -0.58 4.18 4.80
C PHE A 158 0.44 3.58 3.85
N LEU A 159 1.70 3.77 4.18
CA LEU A 159 2.83 3.31 3.38
C LEU A 159 3.67 2.32 4.17
N THR A 160 4.12 1.28 3.51
CA THR A 160 5.25 0.50 4.00
C THR A 160 6.54 1.25 3.72
N SER A 161 7.62 0.93 4.43
CA SER A 161 8.95 1.48 4.14
C SER A 161 9.36 1.28 2.67
N THR A 162 9.05 0.10 2.11
CA THR A 162 9.33 -0.22 0.71
C THR A 162 8.52 0.64 -0.25
N ALA A 163 7.22 0.80 0.00
CA ALA A 163 6.34 1.62 -0.85
C ALA A 163 6.65 3.13 -0.76
N SER A 164 7.28 3.59 0.33
CA SER A 164 7.72 4.97 0.50
C SER A 164 9.08 5.26 -0.15
N GLN A 165 9.81 4.24 -0.61
CA GLN A 165 11.14 4.41 -1.19
C GLN A 165 11.08 5.31 -2.43
N GLY A 166 12.01 6.27 -2.51
CA GLY A 166 12.04 7.27 -3.59
C GLY A 166 11.03 8.41 -3.46
N GLN A 167 10.12 8.38 -2.47
CA GLN A 167 9.15 9.46 -2.24
C GLN A 167 9.69 10.47 -1.22
N THR A 168 9.33 11.74 -1.39
CA THR A 168 9.54 12.80 -0.38
C THR A 168 8.18 13.22 0.17
N ILE A 169 8.00 13.13 1.49
CA ILE A 169 6.73 13.47 2.15
C ILE A 169 6.86 14.83 2.81
N ARG A 170 6.18 15.83 2.25
CA ARG A 170 6.26 17.23 2.70
C ARG A 170 5.19 17.64 3.72
N THR A 171 4.14 16.85 3.86
CA THR A 171 2.97 17.18 4.67
C THR A 171 3.03 16.65 6.11
N GLY A 172 4.21 16.19 6.52
CA GLY A 172 4.39 15.49 7.78
C GLY A 172 4.15 13.98 7.67
N VAL A 173 4.89 13.22 8.47
CA VAL A 173 4.83 11.75 8.47
C VAL A 173 4.78 11.21 9.90
N THR A 174 3.86 10.26 10.13
CA THR A 174 3.85 9.47 11.36
C THR A 174 4.49 8.11 11.07
N ILE A 175 5.58 7.81 11.76
CA ILE A 175 6.37 6.60 11.55
C ILE A 175 6.19 5.67 12.74
N ASP A 176 5.67 4.48 12.48
CA ASP A 176 5.66 3.40 13.46
C ASP A 176 7.00 2.67 13.42
N CYS A 177 7.83 2.88 14.44
CA CYS A 177 9.17 2.33 14.51
C CYS A 177 9.23 0.93 15.12
N ALA A 178 8.09 0.30 15.43
CA ALA A 178 8.11 -1.02 16.02
C ALA A 178 8.75 -2.05 15.09
N ARG A 179 9.63 -2.88 15.66
CA ARG A 179 10.15 -4.04 14.96
C ARG A 179 9.03 -5.05 14.77
N GLN A 180 8.71 -5.37 13.53
CA GLN A 180 7.74 -6.41 13.24
C GLN A 180 8.30 -7.77 13.62
N LEU A 181 7.68 -8.40 14.59
CA LEU A 181 7.96 -9.78 14.98
C LEU A 181 6.83 -10.64 14.42
N PRO A 182 7.06 -11.45 13.39
CA PRO A 182 6.04 -12.39 12.94
C PRO A 182 5.75 -13.39 14.06
N ALA A 183 4.46 -13.65 14.29
CA ALA A 183 4.04 -14.62 15.28
C ALA A 183 4.67 -16.00 14.97
N GLY A 184 5.50 -16.47 15.88
CA GLY A 184 6.07 -17.83 15.85
C GLY A 184 7.27 -18.09 14.95
N LYS A 185 7.91 -17.07 14.36
CA LYS A 185 9.15 -17.24 13.56
C LYS A 185 10.18 -16.14 13.85
N ILE A 186 11.44 -16.42 13.43
CA ILE A 186 12.55 -15.47 13.48
C ILE A 186 12.07 -14.13 12.94
N GLY A 187 11.96 -13.15 13.83
CA GLY A 187 11.54 -11.80 13.49
C GLY A 187 12.47 -11.14 12.47
N MET A 188 12.05 -10.00 11.94
CA MET A 188 12.90 -9.18 11.07
C MET A 188 14.27 -9.02 11.73
N LYS A 189 15.35 -9.32 10.98
CA LYS A 189 16.73 -9.15 11.48
C LYS A 189 16.93 -7.68 11.84
N GLU A 190 17.80 -7.41 12.81
CA GLU A 190 18.07 -6.04 13.27
C GLU A 190 18.58 -5.16 12.16
N ASP A 191 19.46 -5.67 11.30
CA ASP A 191 19.96 -4.98 10.12
C ASP A 191 18.83 -4.57 9.15
N GLN A 192 17.86 -5.44 8.93
CA GLN A 192 16.70 -5.14 8.10
C GLN A 192 15.81 -4.08 8.75
N TRP A 193 15.60 -4.19 10.05
CA TRP A 193 14.82 -3.21 10.80
C TRP A 193 15.48 -1.83 10.74
N TRP A 194 16.79 -1.75 10.92
CA TRP A 194 17.56 -0.51 10.77
C TRP A 194 17.38 0.10 9.39
N LEU A 195 17.48 -0.70 8.33
CA LEU A 195 17.27 -0.24 6.95
C LEU A 195 15.85 0.30 6.73
N HIS A 196 14.82 -0.37 7.26
CA HIS A 196 13.45 0.12 7.18
C HIS A 196 13.28 1.47 7.90
N LEU A 197 13.87 1.62 9.10
CA LEU A 197 13.86 2.90 9.82
C LEU A 197 14.56 3.99 9.02
N TYR A 198 15.74 3.70 8.48
CA TYR A 198 16.48 4.63 7.63
C TYR A 198 15.64 5.10 6.43
N VAL A 199 15.04 4.18 5.70
CA VAL A 199 14.15 4.53 4.57
C VAL A 199 13.01 5.41 5.04
N MET A 200 12.32 5.07 6.12
CA MET A 200 11.19 5.84 6.63
C MET A 200 11.60 7.25 7.10
N PHE A 201 12.69 7.37 7.85
CA PHE A 201 13.19 8.67 8.34
C PHE A 201 13.63 9.58 7.18
N SER A 202 14.28 9.00 6.17
CA SER A 202 14.71 9.77 5.00
C SER A 202 13.57 10.25 4.09
N ARG A 203 12.32 9.92 4.41
CA ARG A 203 11.13 10.39 3.64
C ARG A 203 10.66 11.77 4.06
N ALA A 204 10.88 12.15 5.31
CA ALA A 204 10.51 13.47 5.80
C ALA A 204 11.51 14.53 5.33
N THR A 205 11.02 15.74 5.12
CA THR A 205 11.85 16.90 4.73
C THR A 205 12.49 17.57 5.94
N SER A 206 11.93 17.40 7.13
CA SER A 206 12.40 17.97 8.38
C SER A 206 12.11 17.05 9.56
N MET A 207 12.92 17.12 10.59
CA MET A 207 12.67 16.42 11.86
C MET A 207 11.40 16.91 12.56
N THR A 208 11.03 18.17 12.36
CA THR A 208 9.80 18.75 12.92
C THR A 208 8.54 18.20 12.27
N ASP A 209 8.65 17.61 11.08
CA ASP A 209 7.54 17.02 10.33
C ASP A 209 7.39 15.53 10.63
N MET A 210 8.14 14.98 11.59
CA MET A 210 8.07 13.58 12.00
C MET A 210 7.41 13.40 13.35
N LEU A 211 6.45 12.49 13.42
CA LEU A 211 5.94 11.91 14.64
C LEU A 211 6.35 10.43 14.72
N LEU A 212 7.04 10.06 15.78
CA LEU A 212 7.46 8.67 15.98
C LEU A 212 6.49 7.96 16.93
N LEU A 213 5.86 6.90 16.45
CA LEU A 213 5.16 5.95 17.30
C LEU A 213 6.12 4.83 17.66
N ARG A 214 6.14 4.47 18.96
CA ARG A 214 7.03 3.42 19.48
C ARG A 214 8.49 3.65 19.01
N PRO A 215 9.15 4.75 19.43
CA PRO A 215 10.47 5.11 18.96
C PRO A 215 11.46 3.96 19.14
N PRO A 216 12.45 3.81 18.25
CA PRO A 216 13.43 2.75 18.33
C PRO A 216 14.33 2.95 19.57
N PRO A 217 14.94 1.89 20.09
CA PRO A 217 15.91 2.00 21.18
C PRO A 217 17.05 2.95 20.80
N ARG A 218 17.46 3.80 21.72
CA ARG A 218 18.56 4.74 21.53
C ARG A 218 19.86 4.03 21.12
N THR A 219 20.11 2.87 21.71
CA THR A 219 21.26 2.02 21.38
C THR A 219 21.34 1.60 19.92
N LEU A 220 20.19 1.38 19.26
CA LEU A 220 20.13 1.07 17.83
C LEU A 220 20.59 2.26 16.99
N LEU A 221 20.16 3.48 17.36
CA LEU A 221 20.53 4.70 16.64
C LEU A 221 22.00 5.05 16.86
N GLU A 222 22.51 4.91 18.08
CA GLU A 222 23.91 5.18 18.43
C GLU A 222 24.88 4.18 17.80
N ALA A 223 24.49 2.93 17.60
CA ALA A 223 25.28 1.91 16.90
C ALA A 223 25.51 2.27 15.41
N GLY A 224 24.66 3.13 14.86
CA GLY A 224 24.72 3.55 13.46
C GLY A 224 24.40 2.43 12.48
N PRO A 225 24.78 2.60 11.19
CA PRO A 225 24.46 1.64 10.15
C PRO A 225 25.06 0.24 10.43
N PRO A 226 24.35 -0.84 10.10
CA PRO A 226 24.86 -2.20 10.16
C PRO A 226 26.19 -2.36 9.39
N ARG A 227 26.99 -3.35 9.80
CA ARG A 227 28.30 -3.63 9.15
C ARG A 227 28.18 -3.83 7.63
N SER A 228 27.15 -4.56 7.20
CA SER A 228 26.85 -4.81 5.79
C SER A 228 26.62 -3.51 5.02
N VAL A 229 25.89 -2.56 5.60
CA VAL A 229 25.60 -1.24 5.01
C VAL A 229 26.87 -0.38 4.96
N ARG A 230 27.63 -0.32 6.05
CA ARG A 230 28.92 0.41 6.10
C ARG A 230 29.89 -0.10 5.04
N ALA A 231 30.02 -1.42 4.88
CA ALA A 231 30.86 -2.02 3.87
C ALA A 231 30.36 -1.73 2.42
N ALA A 232 29.04 -1.63 2.23
CA ALA A 232 28.48 -1.24 0.93
C ALA A 232 28.72 0.24 0.62
N LEU A 233 28.59 1.12 1.61
CA LEU A 233 28.87 2.54 1.46
C LEU A 233 30.36 2.79 1.14
N ALA A 234 31.27 2.14 1.87
CA ALA A 234 32.71 2.27 1.59
C ALA A 234 33.05 1.85 0.14
N ARG A 235 32.51 0.72 -0.33
CA ARG A 235 32.68 0.30 -1.72
C ARG A 235 32.06 1.26 -2.72
N PHE A 236 30.99 1.93 -2.35
CA PHE A 236 30.36 2.94 -3.22
C PHE A 236 31.21 4.20 -3.30
N GLU A 237 31.79 4.65 -2.18
CA GLU A 237 32.73 5.79 -2.13
C GLU A 237 34.00 5.53 -2.96
N GLU A 238 34.58 4.32 -2.84
CA GLU A 238 35.70 3.88 -3.70
C GLU A 238 35.36 3.93 -5.19
N ARG A 239 34.15 3.49 -5.55
CA ARG A 239 33.66 3.55 -6.94
C ARG A 239 33.44 4.97 -7.43
N ILE A 240 32.90 5.85 -6.59
CA ILE A 240 32.76 7.27 -6.92
C ILE A 240 34.10 7.88 -7.18
N ALA A 241 35.09 7.69 -6.29
CA ALA A 241 36.44 8.20 -6.45
C ALA A 241 37.07 7.71 -7.77
N ALA A 242 37.04 6.40 -8.04
CA ALA A 242 37.54 5.83 -9.29
C ALA A 242 36.81 6.36 -10.54
N SER A 243 35.51 6.57 -10.46
CA SER A 243 34.71 7.15 -11.54
C SER A 243 35.04 8.62 -11.78
N THR A 244 35.27 9.39 -10.72
CA THR A 244 35.69 10.80 -10.80
C THR A 244 37.07 10.93 -11.44
N ASP A 245 38.02 10.08 -11.03
CA ASP A 245 39.37 10.04 -11.62
C ASP A 245 39.32 9.68 -13.11
N ALA A 246 38.52 8.68 -13.47
CA ALA A 246 38.33 8.28 -14.89
C ALA A 246 37.68 9.41 -15.69
N ALA A 247 36.67 10.10 -15.14
CA ALA A 247 36.00 11.22 -15.80
C ALA A 247 36.95 12.42 -15.97
N SER A 248 37.78 12.72 -14.98
CA SER A 248 38.79 13.79 -15.03
C SER A 248 39.86 13.48 -16.08
N SER A 249 40.33 12.22 -16.15
CA SER A 249 41.26 11.76 -17.16
C SER A 249 40.68 11.86 -18.58
N LEU A 250 39.42 11.49 -18.73
CA LEU A 250 38.69 11.58 -20.02
C LEU A 250 38.50 13.04 -20.44
N ALA A 251 38.07 13.90 -19.53
CA ALA A 251 37.90 15.33 -19.75
C ALA A 251 39.21 16.00 -20.20
N GLY A 252 40.32 15.65 -19.54
CA GLY A 252 41.67 16.13 -19.93
C GLY A 252 42.05 15.75 -21.34
N ARG A 253 41.70 14.55 -21.81
CA ARG A 253 41.94 14.10 -23.20
C ARG A 253 41.14 14.91 -24.25
N PHE A 254 40.01 15.47 -23.86
CA PHE A 254 39.15 16.30 -24.70
C PHE A 254 39.27 17.80 -24.42
N GLY A 255 40.20 18.22 -23.58
CA GLY A 255 40.41 19.65 -23.24
C GLY A 255 39.25 20.26 -22.46
N ILE A 256 38.44 19.46 -21.77
CA ILE A 256 37.31 19.90 -20.98
C ILE A 256 37.79 20.19 -19.54
N VAL A 257 37.59 21.42 -19.05
CA VAL A 257 37.88 21.77 -17.67
C VAL A 257 36.71 21.29 -16.78
N VAL A 258 36.96 20.31 -15.91
CA VAL A 258 35.99 19.88 -14.89
C VAL A 258 36.05 20.88 -13.74
N PRO A 259 34.95 21.55 -13.37
CA PRO A 259 34.95 22.43 -12.20
C PRO A 259 35.23 21.60 -10.92
N ALA A 260 36.01 22.19 -10.01
CA ALA A 260 36.36 21.57 -8.74
C ALA A 260 35.15 21.45 -7.78
#